data_575a95f31e4e43106c4752814e71be9e
#
_entry.id   575a95f31e4e43106c4752814e71be9e
#
_cell.length_a   1.000
_cell.length_b   1.000
_cell.length_c   1.000
_cell.angle_alpha   90.00
_cell.angle_beta   90.00
_cell.angle_gamma   90.00
#
_symmetry.space_group_name_H-M   'P 1'
#
loop_
_entity.id
_entity.type
_entity.pdbx_description
1 polymer ?
#
loop_
_entity_poly.entity_id
_entity_poly.type
_entity_poly.pdbx_seq_one_letter_code
_entity_poly.pdbx_strand_id
1 'polypeptide(L)'
;NGVLFNKDKTTLIQFPGGKSGNYSIPNTVTAIDREAFRGCTGLTSIEIPDGVTSIGDNAFLDCSSLASITFPGSVTSIGTYAFLGCSSLKSVSLPESLISIGDGAFSDTGLESVEIPNSVTSIGADAFTGSLNLVSVTIPNSVTSIGEQAFAETGLTEVAIPNPNTVIGDNAFESTVSVSAALFSAPLTYLVQNNTITVTDCETSASGALEIPSSYNGYPVTSIGVYAFQNCDRLTSVTIPDSVTSIGRGAFEGCSSLTSV
;
A
#
# COMPACT_ATOMS: atom_id res chain seq x y z
N ASN A 1 26.39 8.13 27.31
CA ASN A 1 24.97 8.12 26.89
C ASN A 1 24.36 6.73 26.70
N GLY A 2 25.16 5.63 26.71
CA GLY A 2 24.67 4.25 26.60
C GLY A 2 24.25 3.79 25.20
N VAL A 3 24.23 4.67 24.20
CA VAL A 3 23.97 4.30 22.79
C VAL A 3 25.24 3.68 22.21
N LEU A 4 25.08 2.51 21.57
CA LEU A 4 26.20 1.78 20.96
C LEU A 4 26.32 2.15 19.48
N PHE A 5 27.53 2.49 19.08
CA PHE A 5 27.91 2.77 17.69
C PHE A 5 29.09 1.90 17.28
N ASN A 6 29.32 1.77 15.97
CA ASN A 6 30.59 1.26 15.47
C ASN A 6 31.75 2.23 15.84
N LYS A 7 32.99 1.80 15.62
CA LYS A 7 34.21 2.55 16.01
C LYS A 7 34.22 3.97 15.42
N ASP A 8 33.78 4.14 14.21
CA ASP A 8 33.82 5.41 13.47
C ASP A 8 32.54 6.25 13.67
N LYS A 9 31.59 5.76 14.47
CA LYS A 9 30.28 6.36 14.75
C LYS A 9 29.44 6.66 13.51
N THR A 10 29.62 5.85 12.48
CA THR A 10 28.83 5.94 11.23
C THR A 10 27.63 4.99 11.24
N THR A 11 27.63 3.97 12.12
CA THR A 11 26.52 3.03 12.29
C THR A 11 26.01 3.08 13.72
N LEU A 12 24.71 3.31 13.91
CA LEU A 12 24.03 3.13 15.19
C LEU A 12 23.65 1.66 15.31
N ILE A 13 24.29 0.95 16.26
CA ILE A 13 24.12 -0.49 16.47
C ILE A 13 22.99 -0.78 17.45
N GLN A 14 22.96 -0.07 18.60
CA GLN A 14 21.95 -0.32 19.63
C GLN A 14 21.63 0.92 20.46
N PHE A 15 20.35 1.21 20.57
CA PHE A 15 19.81 2.21 21.49
C PHE A 15 19.32 1.51 22.77
N PRO A 16 19.57 2.06 23.97
CA PRO A 16 19.14 1.43 25.23
C PRO A 16 17.62 1.46 25.39
N GLY A 17 16.98 0.30 25.47
CA GLY A 17 15.52 0.16 25.58
C GLY A 17 14.87 0.85 26.78
N GLY A 18 15.62 1.13 27.84
CA GLY A 18 15.12 1.85 29.02
C GLY A 18 15.10 3.37 28.89
N LYS A 19 15.56 3.93 27.78
CA LYS A 19 15.50 5.38 27.54
C LYS A 19 14.14 5.78 26.98
N SER A 20 13.69 6.97 27.38
CA SER A 20 12.41 7.53 26.98
C SER A 20 12.54 8.95 26.42
N GLY A 21 11.50 9.40 25.74
CA GLY A 21 11.41 10.74 25.15
C GLY A 21 12.00 10.82 23.75
N ASN A 22 12.47 11.99 23.37
CA ASN A 22 12.95 12.30 22.02
C ASN A 22 14.43 11.93 21.89
N TYR A 23 14.83 11.51 20.69
CA TYR A 23 16.23 11.25 20.38
C TYR A 23 16.60 11.80 19.00
N SER A 24 17.67 12.61 18.94
CA SER A 24 18.30 12.99 17.67
C SER A 24 19.53 12.14 17.43
N ILE A 25 19.58 11.42 16.34
CA ILE A 25 20.73 10.61 15.93
C ILE A 25 21.85 11.57 15.47
N PRO A 26 23.11 11.35 15.88
CA PRO A 26 24.22 12.21 15.47
C PRO A 26 24.41 12.25 13.94
N ASN A 27 24.74 13.42 13.38
CA ASN A 27 24.94 13.63 11.93
C ASN A 27 26.08 12.80 11.30
N THR A 28 26.92 12.17 12.12
CA THR A 28 27.96 11.22 11.63
C THR A 28 27.39 9.87 11.23
N VAL A 29 26.17 9.55 11.67
CA VAL A 29 25.53 8.25 11.40
C VAL A 29 24.98 8.24 9.97
N THR A 30 25.35 7.20 9.24
CA THR A 30 24.93 6.93 7.88
C THR A 30 24.11 5.64 7.73
N ALA A 31 24.09 4.83 8.81
CA ALA A 31 23.30 3.59 8.84
C ALA A 31 22.69 3.35 10.24
N ILE A 32 21.45 2.89 10.25
CA ILE A 32 20.74 2.37 11.42
C ILE A 32 20.71 0.85 11.24
N ASP A 33 21.36 0.13 12.16
CA ASP A 33 21.52 -1.31 12.06
C ASP A 33 20.22 -2.06 12.36
N ARG A 34 20.20 -3.33 12.01
CA ARG A 34 19.12 -4.24 12.36
C ARG A 34 18.84 -4.18 13.87
N GLU A 35 17.56 -4.12 14.25
CA GLU A 35 17.10 -4.12 15.64
C GLU A 35 17.63 -2.96 16.51
N ALA A 36 18.19 -1.91 15.92
CA ALA A 36 18.91 -0.85 16.64
C ALA A 36 18.07 -0.15 17.73
N PHE A 37 16.76 -0.04 17.57
CA PHE A 37 15.81 0.53 18.55
C PHE A 37 14.72 -0.47 18.96
N ARG A 38 14.91 -1.77 18.69
CA ARG A 38 13.91 -2.78 19.01
C ARG A 38 13.46 -2.71 20.47
N GLY A 39 12.14 -2.69 20.70
CA GLY A 39 11.55 -2.68 22.04
C GLY A 39 11.79 -1.38 22.82
N CYS A 40 12.16 -0.28 22.17
CA CYS A 40 12.33 1.01 22.82
C CYS A 40 10.96 1.66 23.09
N THR A 41 10.17 1.02 23.96
CA THR A 41 8.79 1.41 24.28
C THR A 41 8.64 2.81 24.90
N GLY A 42 9.73 3.40 25.41
CA GLY A 42 9.72 4.77 25.93
C GLY A 42 10.11 5.85 24.92
N LEU A 43 10.56 5.46 23.70
CA LEU A 43 10.95 6.41 22.66
C LEU A 43 9.69 7.05 22.04
N THR A 44 9.58 8.38 22.09
CA THR A 44 8.37 9.10 21.61
C THR A 44 8.56 9.77 20.26
N SER A 45 9.76 10.21 19.94
CA SER A 45 10.11 10.70 18.61
C SER A 45 11.58 10.49 18.30
N ILE A 46 11.88 10.40 17.01
CA ILE A 46 13.25 10.25 16.52
C ILE A 46 13.48 11.13 15.32
N GLU A 47 14.65 11.75 15.29
CA GLU A 47 15.15 12.54 14.17
C GLU A 47 16.32 11.77 13.53
N ILE A 48 16.18 11.44 12.25
CA ILE A 48 17.17 10.70 11.45
C ILE A 48 17.98 11.72 10.64
N PRO A 49 19.32 11.69 10.70
CA PRO A 49 20.15 12.64 9.98
C PRO A 49 20.23 12.37 8.47
N ASP A 50 20.52 13.39 7.69
CA ASP A 50 20.57 13.36 6.21
C ASP A 50 21.56 12.35 5.62
N GLY A 51 22.51 11.84 6.41
CA GLY A 51 23.46 10.82 5.97
C GLY A 51 22.90 9.40 5.87
N VAL A 52 21.73 9.14 6.50
CA VAL A 52 21.16 7.78 6.58
C VAL A 52 20.45 7.45 5.26
N THR A 53 20.85 6.34 4.63
CA THR A 53 20.29 5.89 3.35
C THR A 53 19.35 4.70 3.46
N SER A 54 19.38 3.98 4.60
CA SER A 54 18.52 2.83 4.84
C SER A 54 18.14 2.67 6.30
N ILE A 55 16.94 2.17 6.54
CA ILE A 55 16.46 1.72 7.85
C ILE A 55 16.57 0.20 7.87
N GLY A 56 17.30 -0.34 8.85
CA GLY A 56 17.54 -1.78 8.99
C GLY A 56 16.27 -2.58 9.32
N ASP A 57 16.35 -3.91 9.15
CA ASP A 57 15.26 -4.81 9.52
C ASP A 57 14.99 -4.73 11.04
N ASN A 58 13.72 -4.75 11.43
CA ASN A 58 13.28 -4.65 12.81
C ASN A 58 13.83 -3.43 13.57
N ALA A 59 14.31 -2.38 12.86
CA ALA A 59 15.05 -1.29 13.52
C ALA A 59 14.25 -0.61 14.63
N PHE A 60 12.94 -0.46 14.47
CA PHE A 60 12.01 0.15 15.44
C PHE A 60 10.89 -0.82 15.87
N LEU A 61 11.11 -2.15 15.71
CA LEU A 61 10.15 -3.17 16.14
C LEU A 61 9.70 -2.93 17.58
N ASP A 62 8.38 -2.91 17.83
CA ASP A 62 7.76 -2.70 19.15
C ASP A 62 8.12 -1.36 19.84
N CYS A 63 8.44 -0.31 19.08
CA CYS A 63 8.54 1.04 19.62
C CYS A 63 7.13 1.65 19.84
N SER A 64 6.37 1.06 20.76
CA SER A 64 4.93 1.32 20.92
C SER A 64 4.56 2.77 21.26
N SER A 65 5.47 3.56 21.85
CA SER A 65 5.26 4.99 22.14
C SER A 65 5.75 5.93 21.03
N LEU A 66 6.36 5.40 19.95
CA LEU A 66 6.87 6.23 18.86
C LEU A 66 5.72 6.89 18.12
N ALA A 67 5.52 8.18 18.36
CA ALA A 67 4.41 8.95 17.81
C ALA A 67 4.78 9.69 16.52
N SER A 68 6.07 9.98 16.33
CA SER A 68 6.55 10.68 15.15
C SER A 68 7.96 10.26 14.76
N ILE A 69 8.19 10.20 13.46
CA ILE A 69 9.50 9.99 12.84
C ILE A 69 9.64 10.91 11.64
N THR A 70 10.83 11.49 11.47
CA THR A 70 11.17 12.30 10.30
C THR A 70 12.26 11.57 9.51
N PHE A 71 11.97 11.25 8.27
CA PHE A 71 12.94 10.67 7.35
C PHE A 71 13.66 11.76 6.58
N PRO A 72 14.99 11.69 6.44
CA PRO A 72 15.71 12.55 5.52
C PRO A 72 15.47 12.12 4.06
N GLY A 73 15.68 13.06 3.14
CA GLY A 73 15.57 12.80 1.70
C GLY A 73 16.62 11.83 1.12
N SER A 74 17.48 11.27 1.94
CA SER A 74 18.51 10.27 1.56
C SER A 74 18.04 8.82 1.72
N VAL A 75 16.95 8.55 2.47
CA VAL A 75 16.49 7.17 2.74
C VAL A 75 15.87 6.59 1.48
N THR A 76 16.43 5.48 1.01
CA THR A 76 16.00 4.76 -0.20
C THR A 76 15.28 3.44 0.11
N SER A 77 15.43 2.90 1.33
CA SER A 77 14.79 1.63 1.71
C SER A 77 14.42 1.60 3.19
N ILE A 78 13.28 0.96 3.46
CA ILE A 78 12.80 0.61 4.79
C ILE A 78 12.76 -0.91 4.87
N GLY A 79 13.49 -1.49 5.83
CA GLY A 79 13.68 -2.93 5.98
C GLY A 79 12.43 -3.66 6.48
N THR A 80 12.52 -4.98 6.47
CA THR A 80 11.48 -5.90 6.94
C THR A 80 11.16 -5.64 8.42
N TYR A 81 9.86 -5.52 8.74
CA TYR A 81 9.34 -5.28 10.11
C TYR A 81 9.93 -4.03 10.79
N ALA A 82 10.41 -3.05 10.01
CA ALA A 82 11.15 -1.92 10.57
C ALA A 82 10.35 -1.13 11.61
N PHE A 83 9.03 -0.98 11.47
CA PHE A 83 8.13 -0.27 12.38
C PHE A 83 6.98 -1.15 12.89
N LEU A 84 7.10 -2.49 12.79
CA LEU A 84 6.08 -3.40 13.32
C LEU A 84 5.78 -3.09 14.79
N GLY A 85 4.49 -2.94 15.13
CA GLY A 85 4.05 -2.67 16.50
C GLY A 85 4.28 -1.25 17.01
N CYS A 86 4.60 -0.29 16.12
CA CYS A 86 4.65 1.14 16.46
C CYS A 86 3.22 1.72 16.58
N SER A 87 2.45 1.26 17.54
CA SER A 87 1.01 1.53 17.66
C SER A 87 0.63 3.00 17.92
N SER A 88 1.58 3.82 18.38
CA SER A 88 1.38 5.27 18.55
C SER A 88 1.70 6.08 17.28
N LEU A 89 2.28 5.48 16.23
CA LEU A 89 2.65 6.16 14.99
C LEU A 89 1.41 6.38 14.12
N LYS A 90 0.83 7.59 14.18
CA LYS A 90 -0.42 7.93 13.50
C LYS A 90 -0.23 8.48 12.10
N SER A 91 0.92 9.02 11.82
CA SER A 91 1.27 9.57 10.51
C SER A 91 2.75 9.38 10.21
N VAL A 92 3.07 9.24 8.95
CA VAL A 92 4.44 9.16 8.45
C VAL A 92 4.55 9.92 7.14
N SER A 93 5.62 10.70 6.99
CA SER A 93 5.99 11.30 5.71
C SER A 93 7.13 10.50 5.11
N LEU A 94 6.82 9.72 4.09
CA LEU A 94 7.81 8.92 3.38
C LEU A 94 8.61 9.80 2.40
N PRO A 95 9.94 9.64 2.30
CA PRO A 95 10.75 10.52 1.44
C PRO A 95 10.62 10.15 -0.04
N GLU A 96 10.73 11.16 -0.91
CA GLU A 96 10.68 10.98 -2.38
C GLU A 96 11.88 10.21 -2.97
N SER A 97 12.83 9.82 -2.15
CA SER A 97 13.95 8.92 -2.51
C SER A 97 13.64 7.45 -2.26
N LEU A 98 12.54 7.14 -1.56
CA LEU A 98 12.20 5.78 -1.14
C LEU A 98 11.84 4.92 -2.36
N ILE A 99 12.51 3.78 -2.53
CA ILE A 99 12.31 2.88 -3.67
C ILE A 99 11.40 1.70 -3.29
N SER A 100 11.50 1.22 -2.04
CA SER A 100 10.75 0.06 -1.59
C SER A 100 10.36 0.15 -0.11
N ILE A 101 9.21 -0.45 0.20
CA ILE A 101 8.74 -0.69 1.57
C ILE A 101 8.86 -2.18 1.82
N GLY A 102 9.61 -2.56 2.88
CA GLY A 102 9.87 -3.97 3.22
C GLY A 102 8.64 -4.72 3.74
N ASP A 103 8.78 -6.04 3.84
CA ASP A 103 7.73 -6.91 4.37
C ASP A 103 7.40 -6.53 5.83
N GLY A 104 6.11 -6.40 6.14
CA GLY A 104 5.63 -6.03 7.48
C GLY A 104 6.13 -4.68 8.00
N ALA A 105 6.70 -3.83 7.15
CA ALA A 105 7.44 -2.62 7.59
C ALA A 105 6.62 -1.69 8.47
N PHE A 106 5.32 -1.58 8.28
CA PHE A 106 4.37 -0.78 9.05
C PHE A 106 3.18 -1.59 9.56
N SER A 107 3.39 -2.90 9.77
CA SER A 107 2.35 -3.76 10.35
C SER A 107 2.02 -3.34 11.80
N ASP A 108 0.77 -3.48 12.22
CA ASP A 108 0.30 -3.13 13.58
C ASP A 108 0.63 -1.70 14.03
N THR A 109 0.62 -0.75 13.08
CA THR A 109 0.83 0.67 13.40
C THR A 109 -0.49 1.40 13.66
N GLY A 110 -0.37 2.60 14.25
CA GLY A 110 -1.50 3.50 14.45
C GLY A 110 -1.82 4.40 13.25
N LEU A 111 -1.22 4.16 12.08
CA LEU A 111 -1.35 5.02 10.90
C LEU A 111 -2.82 5.21 10.50
N GLU A 112 -3.21 6.45 10.26
CA GLU A 112 -4.55 6.83 9.82
C GLU A 112 -4.60 7.02 8.29
N SER A 113 -3.50 7.48 7.73
CA SER A 113 -3.31 7.62 6.28
C SER A 113 -1.85 7.48 5.89
N VAL A 114 -1.59 7.08 4.65
CA VAL A 114 -0.24 7.07 4.08
C VAL A 114 -0.27 7.50 2.61
N GLU A 115 0.66 8.36 2.24
CA GLU A 115 0.96 8.72 0.86
C GLU A 115 2.25 8.01 0.45
N ILE A 116 2.14 7.11 -0.52
CA ILE A 116 3.29 6.39 -1.06
C ILE A 116 3.96 7.28 -2.11
N PRO A 117 5.27 7.59 -1.97
CA PRO A 117 5.97 8.46 -2.93
C PRO A 117 6.04 7.88 -4.35
N ASN A 118 6.16 8.76 -5.34
CA ASN A 118 6.26 8.39 -6.76
C ASN A 118 7.54 7.61 -7.12
N SER A 119 8.49 7.53 -6.23
CA SER A 119 9.73 6.74 -6.38
C SER A 119 9.55 5.28 -6.01
N VAL A 120 8.51 4.93 -5.21
CA VAL A 120 8.29 3.57 -4.73
C VAL A 120 7.80 2.68 -5.87
N THR A 121 8.49 1.55 -6.04
CA THR A 121 8.18 0.54 -7.06
C THR A 121 7.58 -0.73 -6.49
N SER A 122 7.80 -1.01 -5.19
CA SER A 122 7.30 -2.21 -4.53
C SER A 122 6.86 -1.97 -3.08
N ILE A 123 5.79 -2.63 -2.70
CA ILE A 123 5.26 -2.71 -1.33
C ILE A 123 5.33 -4.19 -0.94
N GLY A 124 6.02 -4.48 0.17
CA GLY A 124 6.26 -5.85 0.65
C GLY A 124 5.00 -6.57 1.14
N ALA A 125 5.13 -7.86 1.40
CA ALA A 125 4.08 -8.65 2.05
C ALA A 125 3.79 -8.10 3.45
N ASP A 126 2.54 -8.15 3.91
CA ASP A 126 2.11 -7.68 5.24
C ASP A 126 2.48 -6.22 5.56
N ALA A 127 2.90 -5.40 4.60
CA ALA A 127 3.54 -4.11 4.85
C ALA A 127 2.75 -3.18 5.77
N PHE A 128 1.42 -3.22 5.75
CA PHE A 128 0.50 -2.43 6.59
C PHE A 128 -0.54 -3.28 7.30
N THR A 129 -0.36 -4.62 7.32
CA THR A 129 -1.31 -5.55 7.97
C THR A 129 -1.57 -5.15 9.42
N GLY A 130 -2.82 -5.28 9.88
CA GLY A 130 -3.21 -4.98 11.27
C GLY A 130 -3.26 -3.49 11.61
N SER A 131 -2.96 -2.61 10.68
CA SER A 131 -3.08 -1.15 10.87
C SER A 131 -4.55 -0.72 10.76
N LEU A 132 -5.35 -1.08 11.77
CA LEU A 132 -6.83 -0.97 11.79
C LEU A 132 -7.35 0.46 11.55
N ASN A 133 -6.55 1.48 11.85
CA ASN A 133 -6.91 2.88 11.68
C ASN A 133 -6.60 3.43 10.28
N LEU A 134 -5.89 2.66 9.44
CA LEU A 134 -5.51 3.11 8.09
C LEU A 134 -6.74 3.10 7.17
N VAL A 135 -7.34 4.28 6.99
CA VAL A 135 -8.56 4.47 6.19
C VAL A 135 -8.29 5.09 4.82
N SER A 136 -7.06 5.53 4.56
CA SER A 136 -6.68 6.13 3.28
C SER A 136 -5.25 5.79 2.91
N VAL A 137 -5.06 5.36 1.66
CA VAL A 137 -3.74 5.17 1.04
C VAL A 137 -3.73 5.75 -0.37
N THR A 138 -2.67 6.49 -0.70
CA THR A 138 -2.42 6.92 -2.08
C THR A 138 -1.30 6.07 -2.66
N ILE A 139 -1.62 5.26 -3.68
CA ILE A 139 -0.66 4.40 -4.38
C ILE A 139 -0.32 5.06 -5.72
N PRO A 140 0.96 5.36 -5.99
CA PRO A 140 1.35 6.01 -7.23
C PRO A 140 1.47 5.02 -8.41
N ASN A 141 1.50 5.56 -9.63
CA ASN A 141 1.66 4.76 -10.87
C ASN A 141 3.01 4.04 -10.98
N SER A 142 3.98 4.39 -10.15
CA SER A 142 5.31 3.74 -10.11
C SER A 142 5.28 2.34 -9.48
N VAL A 143 4.28 2.05 -8.63
CA VAL A 143 4.19 0.75 -7.93
C VAL A 143 3.87 -0.35 -8.92
N THR A 144 4.78 -1.32 -9.05
CA THR A 144 4.65 -2.49 -9.92
C THR A 144 4.35 -3.78 -9.17
N SER A 145 4.51 -3.80 -7.84
CA SER A 145 4.16 -4.95 -7.01
C SER A 145 3.65 -4.54 -5.63
N ILE A 146 2.61 -5.24 -5.19
CA ILE A 146 2.06 -5.18 -3.84
C ILE A 146 2.05 -6.60 -3.32
N GLY A 147 2.68 -6.85 -2.17
CA GLY A 147 2.86 -8.18 -1.61
C GLY A 147 1.57 -8.80 -1.06
N GLU A 148 1.67 -10.09 -0.71
CA GLU A 148 0.60 -10.82 -0.02
C GLU A 148 0.19 -10.08 1.26
N GLN A 149 -1.13 -9.98 1.53
CA GLN A 149 -1.70 -9.38 2.74
C GLN A 149 -1.23 -7.95 3.05
N ALA A 150 -0.63 -7.24 2.09
CA ALA A 150 0.02 -5.94 2.33
C ALA A 150 -0.86 -4.90 3.04
N PHE A 151 -2.18 -4.94 2.86
CA PHE A 151 -3.18 -4.07 3.48
C PHE A 151 -4.31 -4.88 4.14
N ALA A 152 -4.05 -6.13 4.53
CA ALA A 152 -5.03 -6.92 5.28
C ALA A 152 -5.29 -6.31 6.67
N GLU A 153 -6.48 -6.51 7.21
CA GLU A 153 -6.86 -6.00 8.53
C GLU A 153 -6.62 -4.48 8.69
N THR A 154 -6.87 -3.71 7.63
CA THR A 154 -6.87 -2.24 7.65
C THR A 154 -8.29 -1.68 7.69
N GLY A 155 -8.41 -0.37 7.92
CA GLY A 155 -9.69 0.35 7.84
C GLY A 155 -10.05 0.82 6.43
N LEU A 156 -9.32 0.39 5.40
CA LEU A 156 -9.58 0.79 4.02
C LEU A 156 -10.94 0.27 3.54
N THR A 157 -11.68 1.12 2.86
CA THR A 157 -12.93 0.75 2.18
C THR A 157 -12.78 0.83 0.65
N GLU A 158 -11.84 1.63 0.19
CA GLU A 158 -11.52 1.79 -1.22
C GLU A 158 -10.03 2.06 -1.40
N VAL A 159 -9.49 1.68 -2.54
CA VAL A 159 -8.12 1.99 -2.96
C VAL A 159 -8.05 2.12 -4.48
N ALA A 160 -7.29 3.10 -4.97
CA ALA A 160 -6.99 3.24 -6.39
C ALA A 160 -5.59 2.68 -6.68
N ILE A 161 -5.48 1.82 -7.68
CA ILE A 161 -4.21 1.29 -8.18
C ILE A 161 -4.04 1.79 -9.62
N PRO A 162 -3.30 2.90 -9.83
CA PRO A 162 -3.25 3.56 -11.12
C PRO A 162 -2.39 2.82 -12.17
N ASN A 163 -1.44 1.98 -11.76
CA ASN A 163 -0.61 1.22 -12.69
C ASN A 163 -1.29 -0.10 -13.08
N PRO A 164 -1.65 -0.29 -14.36
CA PRO A 164 -2.30 -1.50 -14.83
C PRO A 164 -1.45 -2.76 -14.74
N ASN A 165 -0.14 -2.60 -14.65
CA ASN A 165 0.80 -3.72 -14.60
C ASN A 165 1.23 -4.07 -13.16
N THR A 166 0.57 -3.48 -12.15
CA THR A 166 0.86 -3.81 -10.76
C THR A 166 0.47 -5.25 -10.46
N VAL A 167 1.43 -6.06 -10.08
CA VAL A 167 1.17 -7.41 -9.55
C VAL A 167 0.70 -7.28 -8.10
N ILE A 168 -0.46 -7.85 -7.80
CA ILE A 168 -1.05 -7.81 -6.45
C ILE A 168 -1.00 -9.21 -5.86
N GLY A 169 -0.39 -9.35 -4.69
CA GLY A 169 -0.29 -10.60 -3.95
C GLY A 169 -1.64 -11.07 -3.37
N ASP A 170 -1.67 -12.32 -2.95
CA ASP A 170 -2.88 -12.93 -2.39
C ASP A 170 -3.36 -12.17 -1.15
N ASN A 171 -4.67 -11.91 -1.08
CA ASN A 171 -5.30 -11.19 0.03
C ASN A 171 -4.67 -9.83 0.37
N ALA A 172 -3.99 -9.20 -0.58
CA ALA A 172 -3.34 -7.89 -0.37
C ALA A 172 -4.31 -6.83 0.19
N PHE A 173 -5.60 -6.97 -0.11
CA PHE A 173 -6.70 -6.16 0.42
C PHE A 173 -7.80 -7.08 0.94
N GLU A 174 -8.55 -6.63 1.96
CA GLU A 174 -9.76 -7.33 2.40
C GLU A 174 -10.78 -7.43 1.27
N SER A 175 -11.57 -8.49 1.27
CA SER A 175 -12.62 -8.72 0.25
C SER A 175 -13.71 -7.62 0.22
N THR A 176 -13.78 -6.79 1.24
CA THR A 176 -14.70 -5.65 1.36
C THR A 176 -14.13 -4.36 0.80
N VAL A 177 -12.83 -4.33 0.48
CA VAL A 177 -12.18 -3.14 -0.09
C VAL A 177 -12.51 -3.03 -1.58
N SER A 178 -13.08 -1.90 -1.98
CA SER A 178 -13.28 -1.59 -3.40
C SER A 178 -11.95 -1.17 -4.02
N VAL A 179 -11.37 -2.03 -4.85
CA VAL A 179 -10.13 -1.71 -5.58
C VAL A 179 -10.52 -1.08 -6.92
N SER A 180 -10.30 0.23 -7.06
CA SER A 180 -10.48 0.93 -8.31
C SER A 180 -9.14 1.06 -9.03
N ALA A 181 -9.12 0.70 -10.30
CA ALA A 181 -7.97 0.98 -11.15
C ALA A 181 -8.23 2.24 -11.95
N ALA A 182 -7.32 3.18 -11.88
CA ALA A 182 -7.25 4.26 -12.86
C ALA A 182 -6.64 3.67 -14.14
N LEU A 183 -7.45 2.96 -14.93
CA LEU A 183 -6.97 2.31 -16.13
C LEU A 183 -7.66 2.83 -17.35
N PHE A 184 -6.84 3.33 -18.28
CA PHE A 184 -7.14 3.47 -19.69
C PHE A 184 -8.51 4.07 -19.97
N SER A 185 -8.82 5.30 -19.59
CA SER A 185 -10.12 5.91 -19.95
C SER A 185 -11.33 4.94 -19.84
N ALA A 186 -11.21 3.87 -19.15
CA ALA A 186 -12.26 2.88 -18.94
C ALA A 186 -12.81 3.03 -17.52
N PRO A 187 -14.08 3.32 -17.41
CA PRO A 187 -14.76 3.67 -16.17
C PRO A 187 -15.24 2.41 -15.42
N LEU A 188 -14.36 1.42 -15.22
CA LEU A 188 -14.71 0.16 -14.57
C LEU A 188 -14.15 0.08 -13.15
N THR A 189 -14.99 -0.32 -12.22
CA THR A 189 -14.62 -0.68 -10.86
C THR A 189 -14.56 -2.20 -10.74
N TYR A 190 -13.59 -2.71 -10.01
CA TYR A 190 -13.34 -4.13 -9.86
C TYR A 190 -13.33 -4.53 -8.38
N LEU A 191 -13.84 -5.72 -8.10
CA LEU A 191 -13.69 -6.41 -6.82
C LEU A 191 -12.75 -7.60 -7.02
N VAL A 192 -11.65 -7.63 -6.27
CA VAL A 192 -10.76 -8.81 -6.21
C VAL A 192 -11.24 -9.71 -5.07
N GLN A 193 -11.54 -10.97 -5.38
CA GLN A 193 -11.95 -11.95 -4.38
C GLN A 193 -11.49 -13.36 -4.81
N ASN A 194 -10.85 -14.10 -3.90
CA ASN A 194 -10.37 -15.47 -4.15
C ASN A 194 -9.53 -15.59 -5.44
N ASN A 195 -8.58 -14.68 -5.64
CA ASN A 195 -7.69 -14.63 -6.81
C ASN A 195 -8.42 -14.49 -8.15
N THR A 196 -9.63 -13.96 -8.15
CA THR A 196 -10.41 -13.63 -9.34
C THR A 196 -10.98 -12.23 -9.24
N ILE A 197 -11.37 -11.67 -10.38
CA ILE A 197 -11.93 -10.34 -10.48
C ILE A 197 -13.39 -10.39 -10.94
N THR A 198 -14.20 -9.59 -10.24
CA THR A 198 -15.55 -9.23 -10.66
C THR A 198 -15.57 -7.76 -11.07
N VAL A 199 -16.06 -7.44 -12.26
CA VAL A 199 -16.41 -6.05 -12.62
C VAL A 199 -17.66 -5.68 -11.83
N THR A 200 -17.56 -4.67 -10.97
CA THR A 200 -18.66 -4.32 -10.04
C THR A 200 -19.43 -3.07 -10.44
N ASP A 201 -18.79 -2.17 -11.17
CA ASP A 201 -19.43 -0.92 -11.59
C ASP A 201 -18.78 -0.36 -12.86
N CYS A 202 -19.54 0.44 -13.60
CA CYS A 202 -19.09 1.22 -14.76
C CYS A 202 -19.64 2.64 -14.61
N GLU A 203 -18.76 3.64 -14.76
CA GLU A 203 -19.20 5.03 -14.72
C GLU A 203 -20.24 5.29 -15.81
N THR A 204 -21.33 5.92 -15.47
CA THR A 204 -22.40 6.26 -16.43
C THR A 204 -21.96 7.25 -17.52
N SER A 205 -20.81 7.90 -17.37
CA SER A 205 -20.17 8.75 -18.39
C SER A 205 -19.44 7.97 -19.48
N ALA A 206 -19.23 6.65 -19.32
CA ALA A 206 -18.60 5.77 -20.31
C ALA A 206 -19.31 5.83 -21.65
N SER A 207 -18.54 5.91 -22.74
CA SER A 207 -19.11 6.06 -24.08
C SER A 207 -18.30 5.30 -25.13
N GLY A 208 -18.97 4.90 -26.22
CA GLY A 208 -18.35 4.18 -27.32
C GLY A 208 -18.17 2.70 -27.08
N ALA A 209 -17.14 2.11 -27.67
CA ALA A 209 -16.79 0.70 -27.51
C ALA A 209 -15.92 0.52 -26.26
N LEU A 210 -16.27 -0.45 -25.44
CA LEU A 210 -15.54 -0.80 -24.23
C LEU A 210 -15.06 -2.25 -24.31
N GLU A 211 -13.81 -2.50 -23.98
CA GLU A 211 -13.24 -3.84 -23.88
C GLU A 211 -12.96 -4.16 -22.41
N ILE A 212 -13.55 -5.25 -21.90
CA ILE A 212 -13.23 -5.78 -20.58
C ILE A 212 -11.95 -6.63 -20.72
N PRO A 213 -10.87 -6.35 -19.98
CA PRO A 213 -9.64 -7.13 -20.08
C PRO A 213 -9.87 -8.57 -19.56
N SER A 214 -9.18 -9.56 -20.15
CA SER A 214 -9.27 -10.96 -19.70
C SER A 214 -8.64 -11.19 -18.32
N SER A 215 -7.71 -10.31 -17.91
CA SER A 215 -7.09 -10.30 -16.59
C SER A 215 -6.77 -8.88 -16.18
N TYR A 216 -6.69 -8.68 -14.88
CA TYR A 216 -6.34 -7.42 -14.29
C TYR A 216 -5.41 -7.67 -13.10
N ASN A 217 -4.22 -7.04 -13.07
CA ASN A 217 -3.21 -7.22 -12.04
C ASN A 217 -2.81 -8.69 -11.81
N GLY A 218 -2.75 -9.50 -12.87
CA GLY A 218 -2.43 -10.93 -12.78
C GLY A 218 -3.62 -11.82 -12.40
N TYR A 219 -4.75 -11.26 -11.97
CA TYR A 219 -5.96 -12.02 -11.68
C TYR A 219 -6.88 -12.09 -12.87
N PRO A 220 -7.45 -13.25 -13.21
CA PRO A 220 -8.43 -13.37 -14.29
C PRO A 220 -9.73 -12.64 -13.94
N VAL A 221 -10.27 -11.89 -14.90
CA VAL A 221 -11.61 -11.33 -14.81
C VAL A 221 -12.60 -12.46 -15.13
N THR A 222 -13.30 -12.94 -14.11
CA THR A 222 -14.16 -14.13 -14.21
C THR A 222 -15.65 -13.84 -14.13
N SER A 223 -16.02 -12.64 -13.70
CA SER A 223 -17.43 -12.28 -13.54
C SER A 223 -17.71 -10.80 -13.76
N ILE A 224 -18.95 -10.54 -14.16
CA ILE A 224 -19.56 -9.21 -14.20
C ILE A 224 -20.64 -9.18 -13.11
N GLY A 225 -20.58 -8.20 -12.23
CA GLY A 225 -21.45 -8.07 -11.08
C GLY A 225 -22.91 -7.71 -11.43
N VAL A 226 -23.74 -7.79 -10.41
CA VAL A 226 -25.14 -7.34 -10.50
C VAL A 226 -25.16 -5.84 -10.77
N TYR A 227 -25.88 -5.40 -11.81
CA TYR A 227 -26.00 -4.01 -12.23
C TYR A 227 -24.68 -3.30 -12.59
N ALA A 228 -23.60 -4.02 -12.86
CA ALA A 228 -22.26 -3.45 -13.06
C ALA A 228 -22.17 -2.37 -14.18
N PHE A 229 -23.02 -2.43 -15.18
CA PHE A 229 -23.11 -1.43 -16.27
C PHE A 229 -24.46 -0.70 -16.28
N GLN A 230 -25.16 -0.65 -15.14
CA GLN A 230 -26.49 -0.04 -15.10
C GLN A 230 -26.46 1.42 -15.56
N ASN A 231 -27.33 1.77 -16.49
CA ASN A 231 -27.47 3.12 -17.06
C ASN A 231 -26.20 3.67 -17.77
N CYS A 232 -25.29 2.80 -18.23
CA CYS A 232 -24.21 3.19 -19.13
C CYS A 232 -24.78 3.38 -20.55
N ASP A 233 -25.66 4.38 -20.70
CA ASP A 233 -26.50 4.63 -21.88
C ASP A 233 -25.73 5.14 -23.12
N ARG A 234 -24.45 5.51 -22.96
CA ARG A 234 -23.55 5.98 -24.03
C ARG A 234 -22.63 4.90 -24.57
N LEU A 235 -22.57 3.72 -23.95
CA LEU A 235 -21.81 2.59 -24.48
C LEU A 235 -22.49 2.05 -25.72
N THR A 236 -21.72 1.84 -26.79
CA THR A 236 -22.22 1.29 -28.06
C THR A 236 -21.93 -0.19 -28.23
N SER A 237 -20.83 -0.67 -27.61
CA SER A 237 -20.48 -2.09 -27.55
C SER A 237 -19.66 -2.39 -26.29
N VAL A 238 -19.76 -3.61 -25.79
CA VAL A 238 -18.90 -4.16 -24.73
C VAL A 238 -18.35 -5.48 -25.20
N THR A 239 -17.01 -5.61 -25.23
CA THR A 239 -16.35 -6.89 -25.50
C THR A 239 -16.08 -7.60 -24.18
N ILE A 240 -16.65 -8.78 -24.02
CA ILE A 240 -16.47 -9.64 -22.83
C ILE A 240 -15.44 -10.71 -23.15
N PRO A 241 -14.37 -10.88 -22.35
CA PRO A 241 -13.36 -11.90 -22.60
C PRO A 241 -13.86 -13.31 -22.24
N ASP A 242 -13.24 -14.34 -22.86
CA ASP A 242 -13.57 -15.75 -22.62
C ASP A 242 -13.35 -16.20 -21.15
N SER A 243 -12.59 -15.44 -20.38
CA SER A 243 -12.36 -15.69 -18.95
C SER A 243 -13.61 -15.44 -18.08
N VAL A 244 -14.58 -14.64 -18.56
CA VAL A 244 -15.81 -14.35 -17.83
C VAL A 244 -16.77 -15.54 -17.92
N THR A 245 -17.05 -16.14 -16.77
CA THR A 245 -17.91 -17.33 -16.63
C THR A 245 -19.28 -17.01 -16.05
N SER A 246 -19.47 -15.79 -15.52
CA SER A 246 -20.76 -15.37 -14.97
C SER A 246 -21.05 -13.89 -15.18
N ILE A 247 -22.32 -13.58 -15.44
CA ILE A 247 -22.84 -12.21 -15.57
C ILE A 247 -24.00 -12.06 -14.60
N GLY A 248 -23.91 -11.04 -13.75
CA GLY A 248 -24.91 -10.74 -12.73
C GLY A 248 -26.24 -10.26 -13.31
N ARG A 249 -27.29 -10.36 -12.51
CA ARG A 249 -28.62 -9.88 -12.87
C ARG A 249 -28.58 -8.40 -13.21
N GLY A 250 -29.22 -8.02 -14.34
CA GLY A 250 -29.34 -6.62 -14.74
C GLY A 250 -28.02 -5.94 -15.05
N ALA A 251 -26.94 -6.70 -15.31
CA ALA A 251 -25.61 -6.14 -15.52
C ALA A 251 -25.57 -5.00 -16.54
N PHE A 252 -26.38 -5.07 -17.58
CA PHE A 252 -26.47 -4.05 -18.65
C PHE A 252 -27.83 -3.35 -18.70
N GLU A 253 -28.57 -3.31 -17.58
CA GLU A 253 -29.86 -2.64 -17.51
C GLU A 253 -29.72 -1.13 -17.79
N GLY A 254 -30.54 -0.61 -18.70
CA GLY A 254 -30.52 0.82 -19.07
C GLY A 254 -29.41 1.24 -20.03
N CYS A 255 -28.61 0.32 -20.58
CA CYS A 255 -27.62 0.61 -21.62
C CYS A 255 -28.30 0.84 -22.98
N SER A 256 -29.00 1.96 -23.16
CA SER A 256 -29.91 2.17 -24.31
C SER A 256 -29.23 2.30 -25.66
N SER A 257 -27.94 2.63 -25.71
CA SER A 257 -27.15 2.73 -26.96
C SER A 257 -26.37 1.46 -27.31
N LEU A 258 -26.43 0.43 -26.45
CA LEU A 258 -25.65 -0.78 -26.63
C LEU A 258 -26.20 -1.64 -27.75
N THR A 259 -25.40 -1.90 -28.78
CA THR A 259 -25.77 -2.67 -29.97
C THR A 259 -25.15 -4.08 -30.01
N SER A 260 -24.09 -4.32 -29.19
CA SER A 260 -23.42 -5.62 -29.10
C SER A 260 -22.74 -5.82 -27.72
N VAL A 261 -22.78 -7.04 -27.26
CA VAL A 261 -22.10 -7.53 -26.05
C VAL A 261 -21.39 -8.83 -26.40
#